data_72f2fc494cac9b24c19fb07f686e7324
#
_entry.id   72f2fc494cac9b24c19fb07f686e7324
#
_cell.length_a   1.000
_cell.length_b   1.000
_cell.length_c   1.000
_cell.angle_alpha   90.00
_cell.angle_beta   90.00
_cell.angle_gamma   90.00
#
_symmetry.space_group_name_H-M   'P 1'
#
loop_
_entity.id
_entity.type
_entity.pdbx_description
1 polymer ?
#
loop_
_entity_poly.entity_id
_entity_poly.type
_entity_poly.pdbx_seq_one_letter_code
_entity_poly.pdbx_strand_id
1 'polypeptide(L)'
;MSRFPSIYRLAQVALDAIAAVLSIFLAFWVRFEGTLPAQYWPLVEGILLVGVPARLLSQWGFGAYRQIWRLFSLRDFWTLFQAGSFYSLLLVLSTRLLLLKFIDLPVLPLGVAVMDWGFCLAGMTLIRFLRSWQTSPSRSSKHPPSTHAKRLLLLGAGRAGAQIVRETRQNDRLDFWVVGFLDDDPSKLGRQVEGVKVLGKISQLTTWAVRLAVDEVLITMPSASSDRIQQVVNLAKLEGIAIKIVPPMQELLSDRSLARQIRDIRLEDLLGRPEVVLDFSEQLSSDLPAATEQIQNHVVLVTGAGGTIGSELCRQLALLRPRQLILLGRGENSIFHIDQELRTTFPALDLVPVIADIRNPERMADIFRRYCPEVVFHAAAHKHVPLMELNPTEAIENNAIASAQLAMLADKIGVKTFVLISTDKAVAPSSFMGLSKRLAELLVSGVAQHSQTRFLSVRFGNVLGSRGSVIPIFESQIAKGGPVTVTDPTMTRYFMTTPEAARLVLQSLAVGKTGQTLVLDMGQPMRIYMLAEQLIRLKGYIPGQDIEIHVTGIRPGEKLHESLVDENEELHITPHPRLQCLVKRQLEYLPTAATLEKIDRILESSDLEALWHLF
;
A
#
# COMPACT_ATOMS: atom_id res chain seq x y z
N MET A 1 -34.15 1.31 -9.90
CA MET A 1 -34.62 2.07 -8.73
C MET A 1 -35.80 1.34 -8.10
N SER A 2 -35.55 0.58 -7.02
CA SER A 2 -36.55 -0.32 -6.40
C SER A 2 -37.47 0.45 -5.46
N ARG A 3 -38.78 0.20 -5.58
CA ARG A 3 -39.87 0.80 -4.80
C ARG A 3 -39.95 0.34 -3.31
N PHE A 4 -38.91 -0.28 -2.76
CA PHE A 4 -38.88 -0.83 -1.39
C PHE A 4 -38.51 0.14 -0.23
N PRO A 5 -38.07 1.40 -0.43
CA PRO A 5 -37.69 2.26 0.70
C PRO A 5 -38.86 2.83 1.49
N SER A 6 -40.07 2.89 0.94
CA SER A 6 -41.22 3.54 1.63
C SER A 6 -41.88 2.68 2.71
N ILE A 7 -42.06 1.39 2.47
CA ILE A 7 -42.76 0.46 3.40
C ILE A 7 -41.91 0.24 4.67
N TYR A 8 -40.59 0.09 4.53
CA TYR A 8 -39.70 -0.11 5.66
C TYR A 8 -39.66 1.12 6.59
N ARG A 9 -39.60 2.33 6.03
CA ARG A 9 -39.63 3.58 6.82
C ARG A 9 -41.00 3.77 7.50
N LEU A 10 -42.11 3.44 6.85
CA LEU A 10 -43.44 3.48 7.46
C LEU A 10 -43.53 2.55 8.67
N ALA A 11 -43.02 1.32 8.56
CA ALA A 11 -42.96 0.39 9.67
C ALA A 11 -42.11 0.90 10.84
N GLN A 12 -41.00 1.59 10.56
CA GLN A 12 -40.14 2.21 11.58
C GLN A 12 -40.89 3.31 12.34
N VAL A 13 -41.57 4.22 11.61
CA VAL A 13 -42.35 5.30 12.20
C VAL A 13 -43.52 4.75 13.01
N ALA A 14 -44.20 3.71 12.52
CA ALA A 14 -45.28 3.08 13.24
C ALA A 14 -44.86 2.44 14.56
N LEU A 15 -43.74 1.73 14.58
CA LEU A 15 -43.18 1.13 15.79
C LEU A 15 -42.74 2.20 16.81
N ASP A 16 -42.11 3.29 16.37
CA ASP A 16 -41.75 4.40 17.22
C ASP A 16 -42.99 5.15 17.76
N ALA A 17 -44.05 5.28 16.98
CA ALA A 17 -45.30 5.83 17.44
C ALA A 17 -45.97 4.96 18.54
N ILE A 18 -45.97 3.64 18.35
CA ILE A 18 -46.45 2.70 19.37
C ILE A 18 -45.63 2.84 20.66
N ALA A 19 -44.30 2.86 20.55
CA ALA A 19 -43.43 3.05 21.71
C ALA A 19 -43.70 4.38 22.44
N ALA A 20 -43.95 5.46 21.69
CA ALA A 20 -44.28 6.77 22.24
C ALA A 20 -45.65 6.78 22.95
N VAL A 21 -46.67 6.13 22.41
CA VAL A 21 -47.98 6.00 23.04
C VAL A 21 -47.87 5.18 24.32
N LEU A 22 -47.21 4.03 24.27
CA LEU A 22 -47.05 3.15 25.44
C LEU A 22 -46.25 3.82 26.55
N SER A 23 -45.21 4.60 26.21
CA SER A 23 -44.39 5.29 27.20
C SER A 23 -45.20 6.32 28.01
N ILE A 24 -46.07 7.06 27.36
CA ILE A 24 -46.95 8.05 28.03
C ILE A 24 -47.91 7.37 29.01
N PHE A 25 -48.62 6.34 28.57
CA PHE A 25 -49.53 5.61 29.45
C PHE A 25 -48.80 4.97 30.61
N LEU A 26 -47.65 4.35 30.37
CA LEU A 26 -46.80 3.73 31.40
C LEU A 26 -46.30 4.77 32.40
N ALA A 27 -45.90 5.94 31.94
CA ALA A 27 -45.42 7.03 32.83
C ALA A 27 -46.51 7.55 33.76
N PHE A 28 -47.74 7.72 33.24
CA PHE A 28 -48.86 8.09 34.07
C PHE A 28 -49.31 6.96 35.02
N TRP A 29 -49.34 5.71 34.53
CA TRP A 29 -49.70 4.55 35.33
C TRP A 29 -48.77 4.32 36.50
N VAL A 30 -47.46 4.47 36.29
CA VAL A 30 -46.44 4.36 37.36
C VAL A 30 -46.55 5.53 38.32
N ARG A 31 -46.77 6.77 37.83
CA ARG A 31 -46.83 7.97 38.67
C ARG A 31 -48.04 7.97 39.61
N PHE A 32 -49.17 7.40 39.15
CA PHE A 32 -50.42 7.41 39.87
C PHE A 32 -50.88 6.01 40.34
N GLU A 33 -49.91 5.11 40.55
CA GLU A 33 -50.10 3.79 41.18
C GLU A 33 -51.26 3.00 40.55
N GLY A 34 -51.36 2.98 39.21
CA GLY A 34 -52.33 2.21 38.47
C GLY A 34 -53.63 2.92 38.11
N THR A 35 -53.90 4.10 38.60
CA THR A 35 -55.12 4.85 38.32
C THR A 35 -54.83 6.22 37.72
N LEU A 36 -55.34 6.50 36.51
CA LEU A 36 -55.19 7.81 35.89
C LEU A 36 -56.27 8.75 36.41
N PRO A 37 -55.92 9.83 37.16
CA PRO A 37 -56.92 10.79 37.65
C PRO A 37 -57.66 11.47 36.50
N ALA A 38 -59.00 11.60 36.60
CA ALA A 38 -59.86 12.12 35.55
C ALA A 38 -59.42 13.48 34.99
N GLN A 39 -58.86 14.33 35.83
CA GLN A 39 -58.36 15.66 35.45
C GLN A 39 -57.23 15.64 34.43
N TYR A 40 -56.45 14.55 34.30
CA TYR A 40 -55.32 14.45 33.38
C TYR A 40 -55.72 13.88 32.01
N TRP A 41 -56.95 13.34 31.81
CA TRP A 41 -57.37 12.79 30.52
C TRP A 41 -57.26 13.81 29.38
N PRO A 42 -57.71 15.05 29.48
CA PRO A 42 -57.59 16.04 28.41
C PRO A 42 -56.15 16.34 28.05
N LEU A 43 -55.22 16.29 29.02
CA LEU A 43 -53.79 16.49 28.81
C LEU A 43 -53.21 15.27 28.03
N VAL A 44 -53.59 14.04 28.40
CA VAL A 44 -53.13 12.82 27.71
C VAL A 44 -53.63 12.80 26.27
N GLU A 45 -54.89 13.15 26.01
CA GLU A 45 -55.43 13.28 24.67
C GLU A 45 -54.67 14.31 23.82
N GLY A 46 -54.34 15.47 24.40
CA GLY A 46 -53.52 16.50 23.76
C GLY A 46 -52.12 16.00 23.42
N ILE A 47 -51.46 15.26 24.33
CA ILE A 47 -50.17 14.68 24.10
C ILE A 47 -50.24 13.57 23.02
N LEU A 48 -51.30 12.79 22.98
CA LEU A 48 -51.46 11.77 21.93
C LEU A 48 -51.68 12.40 20.55
N LEU A 49 -52.48 13.45 20.44
CA LEU A 49 -52.82 14.10 19.17
C LEU A 49 -51.71 15.01 18.65
N VAL A 50 -51.00 15.72 19.48
CA VAL A 50 -50.02 16.73 19.09
C VAL A 50 -48.60 16.29 19.48
N GLY A 51 -48.43 15.77 20.70
CA GLY A 51 -47.15 15.40 21.25
C GLY A 51 -46.48 14.21 20.50
N VAL A 52 -47.24 13.14 20.22
CA VAL A 52 -46.69 11.99 19.50
C VAL A 52 -46.21 12.38 18.10
N PRO A 53 -46.99 13.07 17.24
CA PRO A 53 -46.47 13.60 15.97
C PRO A 53 -45.26 14.52 16.12
N ALA A 54 -45.28 15.42 17.10
CA ALA A 54 -44.14 16.32 17.36
C ALA A 54 -42.86 15.54 17.75
N ARG A 55 -43.00 14.45 18.52
CA ARG A 55 -41.89 13.55 18.86
C ARG A 55 -41.34 12.86 17.62
N LEU A 56 -42.19 12.35 16.75
CA LEU A 56 -41.77 11.72 15.49
C LEU A 56 -41.08 12.72 14.55
N LEU A 57 -41.55 13.98 14.52
CA LEU A 57 -40.92 15.07 13.77
C LEU A 57 -39.54 15.39 14.34
N SER A 58 -39.37 15.43 15.66
CA SER A 58 -38.08 15.59 16.30
C SER A 58 -37.13 14.46 15.89
N GLN A 59 -37.55 13.22 15.96
CA GLN A 59 -36.78 12.06 15.52
C GLN A 59 -36.38 12.16 14.04
N TRP A 60 -37.28 12.62 13.19
CA TRP A 60 -37.00 12.85 11.78
C TRP A 60 -35.98 13.98 11.56
N GLY A 61 -36.10 15.10 12.28
CA GLY A 61 -35.19 16.24 12.24
C GLY A 61 -33.75 15.89 12.64
N PHE A 62 -33.59 15.08 13.68
CA PHE A 62 -32.28 14.58 14.12
C PHE A 62 -31.74 13.42 13.28
N GLY A 63 -32.50 12.95 12.27
CA GLY A 63 -32.05 11.94 11.33
C GLY A 63 -32.18 10.48 11.80
N ALA A 64 -32.97 10.19 12.85
CA ALA A 64 -33.18 8.84 13.39
C ALA A 64 -33.74 7.86 12.34
N TYR A 65 -34.52 8.34 11.37
CA TYR A 65 -35.08 7.51 10.27
C TYR A 65 -34.18 7.38 9.04
N ARG A 66 -32.97 7.96 9.07
CA ARG A 66 -31.91 7.71 8.09
C ARG A 66 -31.03 6.52 8.47
N GLN A 67 -31.18 6.03 9.70
CA GLN A 67 -30.39 4.92 10.25
C GLN A 67 -30.92 3.57 9.79
N ILE A 68 -30.00 2.64 9.55
CA ILE A 68 -30.32 1.25 9.21
C ILE A 68 -30.35 0.44 10.51
N TRP A 69 -31.54 0.03 10.97
CA TRP A 69 -31.72 -0.65 12.26
C TRP A 69 -30.93 -1.96 12.42
N ARG A 70 -30.55 -2.59 11.30
CA ARG A 70 -29.69 -3.79 11.30
C ARG A 70 -28.27 -3.50 11.79
N LEU A 71 -27.82 -2.25 11.71
CA LEU A 71 -26.46 -1.81 12.05
C LEU A 71 -26.48 -0.85 13.24
N PHE A 72 -27.45 -1.01 14.14
CA PHE A 72 -27.63 -0.12 15.29
C PHE A 72 -26.35 -0.05 16.16
N SER A 73 -25.85 1.15 16.40
CA SER A 73 -24.60 1.46 17.09
C SER A 73 -24.80 2.42 18.25
N LEU A 74 -23.77 2.62 19.09
CA LEU A 74 -23.74 3.63 20.14
C LEU A 74 -23.97 5.06 19.61
N ARG A 75 -23.56 5.34 18.38
CA ARG A 75 -23.77 6.64 17.72
C ARG A 75 -25.26 6.83 17.38
N ASP A 76 -25.94 5.78 17.00
CA ASP A 76 -27.37 5.81 16.70
C ASP A 76 -28.19 6.01 17.98
N PHE A 77 -27.80 5.36 19.09
CA PHE A 77 -28.38 5.60 20.41
C PHE A 77 -28.26 7.09 20.81
N TRP A 78 -27.08 7.71 20.58
CA TRP A 78 -26.88 9.12 20.89
C TRP A 78 -27.82 10.04 20.12
N THR A 79 -28.13 9.72 18.87
CA THR A 79 -29.11 10.44 18.05
C THR A 79 -30.52 10.35 18.65
N LEU A 80 -30.95 9.16 19.11
CA LEU A 80 -32.24 8.96 19.77
C LEU A 80 -32.31 9.74 21.10
N PHE A 81 -31.23 9.71 21.87
CA PHE A 81 -31.11 10.45 23.12
C PHE A 81 -31.27 11.95 22.89
N GLN A 82 -30.58 12.53 21.93
CA GLN A 82 -30.68 13.96 21.60
C GLN A 82 -32.09 14.35 21.14
N ALA A 83 -32.68 13.58 20.21
CA ALA A 83 -34.01 13.84 19.70
C ALA A 83 -35.08 13.70 20.79
N GLY A 84 -34.98 12.67 21.63
CA GLY A 84 -35.89 12.45 22.77
C GLY A 84 -35.78 13.53 23.83
N SER A 85 -34.56 13.94 24.20
CA SER A 85 -34.31 15.00 25.16
C SER A 85 -34.83 16.36 24.67
N PHE A 86 -34.59 16.69 23.41
CA PHE A 86 -35.10 17.91 22.79
C PHE A 86 -36.63 17.97 22.81
N TYR A 87 -37.29 16.89 22.41
CA TYR A 87 -38.76 16.80 22.47
C TYR A 87 -39.29 16.93 23.91
N SER A 88 -38.70 16.20 24.87
CA SER A 88 -39.19 16.22 26.26
C SER A 88 -39.00 17.61 26.92
N LEU A 89 -37.91 18.31 26.56
CA LEU A 89 -37.73 19.69 26.99
C LEU A 89 -38.81 20.62 26.42
N LEU A 90 -39.12 20.48 25.11
CA LEU A 90 -40.18 21.28 24.50
C LEU A 90 -41.55 20.98 25.10
N LEU A 91 -41.83 19.69 25.37
CA LEU A 91 -43.11 19.29 26.00
C LEU A 91 -43.26 19.91 27.38
N VAL A 92 -42.25 19.85 28.22
CA VAL A 92 -42.28 20.47 29.56
C VAL A 92 -42.41 21.99 29.45
N LEU A 93 -41.68 22.62 28.52
CA LEU A 93 -41.74 24.06 28.31
C LEU A 93 -43.11 24.52 27.81
N SER A 94 -43.66 23.81 26.85
CA SER A 94 -45.01 24.12 26.29
C SER A 94 -46.12 23.96 27.32
N THR A 95 -46.10 22.91 28.14
CA THR A 95 -47.10 22.67 29.16
C THR A 95 -46.99 23.65 30.33
N ARG A 96 -45.84 24.22 30.61
CA ARG A 96 -45.62 25.18 31.71
C ARG A 96 -45.75 26.64 31.29
N LEU A 97 -45.31 27.02 30.07
CA LEU A 97 -45.28 28.43 29.65
C LEU A 97 -46.46 28.84 28.76
N LEU A 98 -46.91 27.96 27.86
CA LEU A 98 -47.94 28.29 26.87
C LEU A 98 -49.34 27.89 27.30
N LEU A 99 -49.52 26.68 27.86
CA LEU A 99 -50.83 26.17 28.21
C LEU A 99 -51.45 26.84 29.45
N LEU A 100 -50.64 27.35 30.40
CA LEU A 100 -51.10 28.06 31.58
C LEU A 100 -51.80 29.40 31.29
N LYS A 101 -51.65 29.97 30.08
CA LYS A 101 -52.24 31.28 29.74
C LYS A 101 -53.51 31.17 28.85
N PHE A 102 -53.80 30.01 28.22
CA PHE A 102 -54.82 29.94 27.19
C PHE A 102 -55.81 28.77 27.31
N ILE A 103 -55.48 27.72 28.11
CA ILE A 103 -56.31 26.52 28.21
C ILE A 103 -56.24 26.01 29.67
N ASP A 104 -57.40 25.75 30.29
CA ASP A 104 -57.54 25.18 31.66
C ASP A 104 -57.11 23.71 31.75
N LEU A 105 -55.88 23.40 31.32
CA LEU A 105 -55.31 22.05 31.38
C LEU A 105 -54.37 21.92 32.61
N PRO A 106 -54.37 20.77 33.28
CA PRO A 106 -53.46 20.53 34.39
C PRO A 106 -52.01 20.48 33.88
N VAL A 107 -51.09 21.05 34.67
CA VAL A 107 -49.64 21.05 34.33
C VAL A 107 -49.11 19.62 34.35
N LEU A 108 -48.31 19.26 33.34
CA LEU A 108 -47.66 17.95 33.28
C LEU A 108 -46.69 17.77 34.46
N PRO A 109 -46.89 16.77 35.34
CA PRO A 109 -45.93 16.51 36.43
C PRO A 109 -44.54 16.16 35.87
N LEU A 110 -43.50 16.79 36.43
CA LEU A 110 -42.13 16.56 35.99
C LEU A 110 -41.72 15.07 36.03
N GLY A 111 -42.20 14.36 37.06
CA GLY A 111 -41.93 12.92 37.17
C GLY A 111 -42.49 12.12 35.99
N VAL A 112 -43.68 12.49 35.47
CA VAL A 112 -44.29 11.86 34.27
C VAL A 112 -43.43 12.17 33.04
N ALA A 113 -42.99 13.43 32.88
CA ALA A 113 -42.16 13.82 31.72
C ALA A 113 -40.80 13.06 31.69
N VAL A 114 -40.17 12.91 32.86
CA VAL A 114 -38.89 12.16 32.97
C VAL A 114 -39.09 10.66 32.73
N MET A 115 -40.16 10.07 33.27
CA MET A 115 -40.50 8.67 33.06
C MET A 115 -40.87 8.40 31.63
N ASP A 116 -41.67 9.25 30.99
CA ASP A 116 -42.03 9.13 29.57
C ASP A 116 -40.78 9.22 28.67
N TRP A 117 -39.86 10.17 28.94
CA TRP A 117 -38.61 10.25 28.23
C TRP A 117 -37.79 8.96 28.35
N GLY A 118 -37.63 8.44 29.61
CA GLY A 118 -36.86 7.24 29.90
C GLY A 118 -37.47 5.98 29.24
N PHE A 119 -38.80 5.76 29.42
CA PHE A 119 -39.47 4.59 28.85
C PHE A 119 -39.49 4.61 27.33
N CYS A 120 -39.72 5.77 26.72
CA CYS A 120 -39.69 5.92 25.28
C CYS A 120 -38.30 5.65 24.69
N LEU A 121 -37.25 6.24 25.29
CA LEU A 121 -35.86 6.01 24.88
C LEU A 121 -35.50 4.52 25.00
N ALA A 122 -35.85 3.90 26.13
CA ALA A 122 -35.64 2.46 26.35
C ALA A 122 -36.39 1.60 25.32
N GLY A 123 -37.67 1.89 25.08
CA GLY A 123 -38.49 1.16 24.11
C GLY A 123 -37.95 1.26 22.68
N MET A 124 -37.68 2.47 22.21
CA MET A 124 -37.11 2.69 20.86
C MET A 124 -35.72 2.04 20.69
N THR A 125 -34.89 2.12 21.74
CA THR A 125 -33.56 1.47 21.73
C THR A 125 -33.69 -0.05 21.72
N LEU A 126 -34.56 -0.59 22.55
CA LEU A 126 -34.81 -2.03 22.63
C LEU A 126 -35.31 -2.61 21.30
N ILE A 127 -36.28 -1.95 20.64
CA ILE A 127 -36.80 -2.37 19.33
C ILE A 127 -35.66 -2.43 18.29
N ARG A 128 -34.79 -1.39 18.24
CA ARG A 128 -33.65 -1.35 17.31
C ARG A 128 -32.58 -2.40 17.67
N PHE A 129 -32.30 -2.58 18.95
CA PHE A 129 -31.36 -3.58 19.44
C PHE A 129 -31.85 -5.01 19.13
N LEU A 130 -33.12 -5.33 19.41
CA LEU A 130 -33.71 -6.63 19.07
C LEU A 130 -33.62 -6.91 17.57
N ARG A 131 -33.91 -5.91 16.74
CA ARG A 131 -33.79 -6.04 15.28
C ARG A 131 -32.36 -6.24 14.82
N SER A 132 -31.41 -5.50 15.36
CA SER A 132 -29.99 -5.70 15.10
C SER A 132 -29.53 -7.10 15.55
N TRP A 133 -29.97 -7.54 16.71
CA TRP A 133 -29.64 -8.84 17.28
C TRP A 133 -30.21 -10.03 16.49
N GLN A 134 -31.45 -9.93 16.03
CA GLN A 134 -32.10 -10.95 15.15
C GLN A 134 -31.39 -11.05 13.79
N THR A 135 -30.84 -9.94 13.29
CA THR A 135 -30.19 -9.89 11.98
C THR A 135 -28.67 -10.02 12.05
N SER A 136 -28.07 -10.07 13.24
CA SER A 136 -26.65 -10.35 13.43
C SER A 136 -26.36 -11.80 13.04
N PRO A 137 -25.38 -12.05 12.14
CA PRO A 137 -25.06 -13.39 11.64
C PRO A 137 -24.51 -14.35 12.69
N SER A 138 -24.35 -13.91 13.94
CA SER A 138 -23.63 -14.65 14.97
C SER A 138 -24.33 -15.90 15.52
N ARG A 139 -25.52 -16.26 15.05
CA ARG A 139 -26.27 -17.42 15.56
C ARG A 139 -26.55 -18.56 14.58
N SER A 140 -26.18 -18.42 13.31
CA SER A 140 -26.56 -19.44 12.31
C SER A 140 -25.40 -20.00 11.52
N SER A 141 -24.39 -20.57 12.19
CA SER A 141 -23.64 -21.65 11.57
C SER A 141 -22.97 -22.50 12.64
N LYS A 142 -23.76 -23.27 13.38
CA LYS A 142 -23.33 -24.56 13.91
C LYS A 142 -23.43 -25.63 12.81
N HIS A 143 -23.14 -25.28 11.56
CA HIS A 143 -22.86 -26.32 10.61
C HIS A 143 -21.41 -26.76 10.85
N PRO A 144 -21.16 -28.07 11.07
CA PRO A 144 -19.80 -28.57 10.98
C PRO A 144 -19.25 -28.14 9.62
N PRO A 145 -17.95 -27.78 9.56
CA PRO A 145 -17.33 -27.39 8.30
C PRO A 145 -17.62 -28.46 7.25
N SER A 146 -17.76 -28.04 5.99
CA SER A 146 -17.72 -28.97 4.87
C SER A 146 -16.51 -29.88 5.10
N THR A 147 -16.63 -31.16 4.80
CA THR A 147 -15.57 -32.17 4.99
C THR A 147 -14.21 -31.77 4.34
N HIS A 148 -14.17 -30.64 3.63
CA HIS A 148 -13.00 -30.12 2.90
C HIS A 148 -12.49 -28.75 3.40
N ALA A 149 -13.12 -28.13 4.43
CA ALA A 149 -12.68 -26.82 4.90
C ALA A 149 -11.31 -26.93 5.62
N LYS A 150 -10.34 -26.15 5.14
CA LYS A 150 -8.98 -26.09 5.72
C LYS A 150 -9.01 -25.49 7.12
N ARG A 151 -8.32 -26.14 8.06
CA ARG A 151 -8.21 -25.72 9.46
C ARG A 151 -7.17 -24.60 9.58
N LEU A 152 -7.64 -23.39 9.88
CA LEU A 152 -6.85 -22.18 9.92
C LEU A 152 -6.56 -21.74 11.35
N LEU A 153 -5.29 -21.59 11.71
CA LEU A 153 -4.83 -21.03 12.97
C LEU A 153 -4.38 -19.57 12.75
N LEU A 154 -4.96 -18.63 13.51
CA LEU A 154 -4.67 -17.20 13.37
C LEU A 154 -3.59 -16.76 14.37
N LEU A 155 -2.59 -16.03 13.89
CA LEU A 155 -1.54 -15.41 14.72
C LEU A 155 -1.80 -13.91 14.85
N GLY A 156 -2.18 -13.49 16.05
CA GLY A 156 -2.61 -12.14 16.39
C GLY A 156 -4.11 -12.03 16.60
N ALA A 157 -4.55 -11.97 17.85
CA ALA A 157 -5.93 -11.78 18.29
C ALA A 157 -6.28 -10.27 18.38
N GLY A 158 -5.98 -9.52 17.30
CA GLY A 158 -6.25 -8.10 17.13
C GLY A 158 -7.45 -7.83 16.23
N ARG A 159 -7.58 -6.57 15.76
CA ARG A 159 -8.69 -6.15 14.88
C ARG A 159 -8.72 -6.91 13.56
N ALA A 160 -7.57 -7.12 12.92
CA ALA A 160 -7.48 -7.86 11.67
C ALA A 160 -7.93 -9.32 11.85
N GLY A 161 -7.45 -10.00 12.89
CA GLY A 161 -7.87 -11.37 13.21
C GLY A 161 -9.37 -11.47 13.51
N ALA A 162 -9.94 -10.53 14.27
CA ALA A 162 -11.37 -10.48 14.53
C ALA A 162 -12.18 -10.30 13.24
N GLN A 163 -11.70 -9.46 12.32
CA GLN A 163 -12.37 -9.23 11.04
C GLN A 163 -12.32 -10.49 10.16
N ILE A 164 -11.18 -11.18 10.07
CA ILE A 164 -11.07 -12.46 9.34
C ILE A 164 -12.07 -13.48 9.87
N VAL A 165 -12.22 -13.63 11.20
CA VAL A 165 -13.22 -14.56 11.78
C VAL A 165 -14.65 -14.16 11.36
N ARG A 166 -14.98 -12.88 11.33
CA ARG A 166 -16.31 -12.43 10.87
C ARG A 166 -16.54 -12.75 9.39
N GLU A 167 -15.54 -12.48 8.56
CA GLU A 167 -15.64 -12.68 7.11
C GLU A 167 -15.71 -14.17 6.73
N THR A 168 -14.94 -15.03 7.39
CA THR A 168 -14.99 -16.48 7.17
C THR A 168 -16.34 -17.08 7.60
N ARG A 169 -17.02 -16.49 8.61
CA ARG A 169 -18.37 -16.91 9.01
C ARG A 169 -19.50 -16.37 8.15
N GLN A 170 -19.28 -15.27 7.44
CA GLN A 170 -20.28 -14.62 6.59
C GLN A 170 -20.23 -15.10 5.15
N ASN A 171 -19.15 -15.75 4.73
CA ASN A 171 -18.91 -16.13 3.35
C ASN A 171 -18.58 -17.62 3.25
N ASP A 172 -19.59 -18.44 3.01
CA ASP A 172 -19.47 -19.90 2.85
C ASP A 172 -18.60 -20.32 1.65
N ARG A 173 -18.18 -19.38 0.81
CA ARG A 173 -17.24 -19.63 -0.31
C ARG A 173 -15.77 -19.60 0.13
N LEU A 174 -15.49 -19.21 1.36
CA LEU A 174 -14.16 -19.28 1.95
C LEU A 174 -14.04 -20.63 2.66
N ASP A 175 -13.38 -21.59 2.04
CA ASP A 175 -13.15 -22.94 2.58
C ASP A 175 -12.18 -22.96 3.76
N PHE A 176 -12.36 -22.05 4.74
CA PHE A 176 -11.53 -21.96 5.95
C PHE A 176 -12.35 -22.13 7.22
N TRP A 177 -11.84 -22.94 8.12
CA TRP A 177 -12.36 -23.10 9.48
C TRP A 177 -11.34 -22.60 10.51
N VAL A 178 -11.62 -21.47 11.17
CA VAL A 178 -10.73 -20.90 12.20
C VAL A 178 -10.81 -21.73 13.47
N VAL A 179 -9.72 -22.41 13.82
CA VAL A 179 -9.65 -23.33 14.97
C VAL A 179 -9.17 -22.65 16.26
N GLY A 180 -8.49 -21.51 16.19
CA GLY A 180 -7.99 -20.76 17.34
C GLY A 180 -7.15 -19.56 16.98
N PHE A 181 -6.77 -18.82 18.03
CA PHE A 181 -5.79 -17.74 17.98
C PHE A 181 -4.56 -18.07 18.81
N LEU A 182 -3.39 -17.59 18.37
CA LEU A 182 -2.21 -17.43 19.21
C LEU A 182 -1.84 -15.95 19.28
N ASP A 183 -1.55 -15.44 20.48
CA ASP A 183 -1.17 -14.04 20.72
C ASP A 183 -0.23 -13.97 21.92
N ASP A 184 0.80 -13.12 21.84
CA ASP A 184 1.77 -12.99 22.94
C ASP A 184 1.32 -12.03 24.04
N ASP A 185 0.24 -11.29 23.83
CA ASP A 185 -0.35 -10.43 24.84
C ASP A 185 -0.99 -11.26 25.96
N PRO A 186 -0.41 -11.24 27.19
CA PRO A 186 -0.92 -12.02 28.31
C PRO A 186 -2.38 -11.73 28.66
N SER A 187 -2.84 -10.49 28.37
CA SER A 187 -4.20 -10.05 28.68
C SER A 187 -5.28 -10.76 27.86
N LYS A 188 -4.89 -11.36 26.72
CA LYS A 188 -5.80 -12.03 25.80
C LYS A 188 -5.83 -13.54 25.97
N LEU A 189 -4.83 -14.13 26.63
CA LEU A 189 -4.73 -15.58 26.82
C LEU A 189 -5.98 -16.17 27.50
N GLY A 190 -6.50 -17.25 26.92
CA GLY A 190 -7.70 -17.93 27.40
C GLY A 190 -9.03 -17.22 27.12
N ARG A 191 -9.00 -15.98 26.63
CA ARG A 191 -10.20 -15.22 26.23
C ARG A 191 -10.68 -15.62 24.83
N GLN A 192 -11.84 -15.12 24.44
CA GLN A 192 -12.42 -15.34 23.12
C GLN A 192 -12.51 -14.03 22.34
N VAL A 193 -12.12 -14.09 21.07
CA VAL A 193 -12.28 -13.02 20.09
C VAL A 193 -13.23 -13.52 19.01
N GLU A 194 -14.37 -12.84 18.82
CA GLU A 194 -15.45 -13.28 17.93
C GLU A 194 -15.87 -14.74 18.18
N GLY A 195 -15.86 -15.20 19.47
CA GLY A 195 -16.22 -16.56 19.84
C GLY A 195 -15.16 -17.64 19.54
N VAL A 196 -13.96 -17.25 19.06
CA VAL A 196 -12.80 -18.14 18.87
C VAL A 196 -11.80 -17.91 19.99
N LYS A 197 -11.31 -19.01 20.61
CA LYS A 197 -10.44 -18.96 21.80
C LYS A 197 -8.99 -18.60 21.44
N VAL A 198 -8.36 -17.76 22.27
CA VAL A 198 -6.91 -17.54 22.27
C VAL A 198 -6.26 -18.65 23.08
N LEU A 199 -5.56 -19.55 22.38
CA LEU A 199 -5.10 -20.84 22.90
C LEU A 199 -3.78 -20.75 23.67
N GLY A 200 -2.89 -19.83 23.22
CA GLY A 200 -1.56 -19.71 23.79
C GLY A 200 -0.73 -18.61 23.13
N LYS A 201 0.57 -18.62 23.43
CA LYS A 201 1.56 -17.73 22.83
C LYS A 201 1.96 -18.21 21.43
N ILE A 202 2.48 -17.29 20.59
CA ILE A 202 2.96 -17.61 19.24
C ILE A 202 4.13 -18.60 19.28
N SER A 203 4.97 -18.59 20.32
CA SER A 203 6.04 -19.59 20.52
C SER A 203 5.54 -21.04 20.67
N GLN A 204 4.26 -21.25 20.95
CA GLN A 204 3.62 -22.55 21.07
C GLN A 204 2.94 -23.02 19.77
N LEU A 205 3.28 -22.38 18.65
CA LEU A 205 2.67 -22.63 17.33
C LEU A 205 2.73 -24.12 16.96
N THR A 206 3.89 -24.74 17.02
CA THR A 206 4.09 -26.17 16.67
C THR A 206 3.20 -27.08 17.50
N THR A 207 3.16 -26.87 18.83
CA THR A 207 2.34 -27.66 19.75
C THR A 207 0.84 -27.60 19.41
N TRP A 208 0.33 -26.39 19.16
CA TRP A 208 -1.09 -26.22 18.85
C TRP A 208 -1.45 -26.63 17.42
N ALA A 209 -0.52 -26.46 16.48
CA ALA A 209 -0.72 -26.85 15.09
C ALA A 209 -0.88 -28.37 14.97
N VAL A 210 -0.02 -29.15 15.59
CA VAL A 210 -0.12 -30.63 15.64
C VAL A 210 -1.39 -31.04 16.37
N ARG A 211 -1.63 -30.50 17.59
CA ARG A 211 -2.79 -30.88 18.42
C ARG A 211 -4.14 -30.62 17.74
N LEU A 212 -4.24 -29.58 16.93
CA LEU A 212 -5.47 -29.17 16.24
C LEU A 212 -5.50 -29.63 14.78
N ALA A 213 -4.50 -30.38 14.31
CA ALA A 213 -4.35 -30.76 12.90
C ALA A 213 -4.57 -29.55 11.97
N VAL A 214 -3.75 -28.50 12.13
CA VAL A 214 -3.86 -27.25 11.39
C VAL A 214 -3.32 -27.44 9.97
N ASP A 215 -4.09 -27.05 8.96
CA ASP A 215 -3.66 -27.11 7.56
C ASP A 215 -2.89 -25.84 7.15
N GLU A 216 -3.35 -24.69 7.63
CA GLU A 216 -2.75 -23.39 7.28
C GLU A 216 -2.67 -22.46 8.51
N VAL A 217 -1.61 -21.67 8.55
CA VAL A 217 -1.39 -20.61 9.54
C VAL A 217 -1.54 -19.25 8.85
N LEU A 218 -2.30 -18.33 9.44
CA LEU A 218 -2.46 -17.00 8.93
C LEU A 218 -1.95 -15.95 9.92
N ILE A 219 -0.97 -15.17 9.48
CA ILE A 219 -0.47 -14.00 10.22
C ILE A 219 -1.47 -12.86 10.07
N THR A 220 -2.13 -12.49 11.17
CA THR A 220 -3.13 -11.40 11.25
C THR A 220 -2.61 -10.21 12.05
N MET A 221 -1.31 -9.93 11.93
CA MET A 221 -0.61 -8.82 12.55
C MET A 221 -0.02 -7.90 11.49
N PRO A 222 -0.81 -6.99 10.88
CA PRO A 222 -0.33 -6.12 9.79
C PRO A 222 0.81 -5.17 10.17
N SER A 223 1.05 -4.98 11.46
CA SER A 223 2.14 -4.16 12.01
C SER A 223 3.31 -4.98 12.58
N ALA A 224 3.35 -6.31 12.32
CA ALA A 224 4.43 -7.13 12.79
C ALA A 224 5.77 -6.75 12.12
N SER A 225 6.85 -6.74 12.91
CA SER A 225 8.20 -6.58 12.36
C SER A 225 8.59 -7.80 11.52
N SER A 226 9.52 -7.61 10.59
CA SER A 226 10.10 -8.69 9.77
C SER A 226 10.69 -9.80 10.61
N ASP A 227 11.41 -9.46 11.69
CA ASP A 227 11.97 -10.45 12.63
C ASP A 227 10.87 -11.34 13.21
N ARG A 228 9.71 -10.74 13.50
CA ARG A 228 8.56 -11.49 14.03
C ARG A 228 7.94 -12.40 12.98
N ILE A 229 7.77 -11.92 11.76
CA ILE A 229 7.30 -12.74 10.64
C ILE A 229 8.28 -13.90 10.40
N GLN A 230 9.57 -13.62 10.42
CA GLN A 230 10.64 -14.60 10.25
C GLN A 230 10.60 -15.71 11.32
N GLN A 231 10.41 -15.33 12.60
CA GLN A 231 10.25 -16.30 13.70
C GLN A 231 9.06 -17.23 13.46
N VAL A 232 7.92 -16.66 13.06
CA VAL A 232 6.71 -17.42 12.74
C VAL A 232 6.95 -18.39 11.58
N VAL A 233 7.57 -17.92 10.51
CA VAL A 233 7.91 -18.73 9.33
C VAL A 233 8.80 -19.90 9.72
N ASN A 234 9.82 -19.66 10.54
CA ASN A 234 10.71 -20.73 11.01
C ASN A 234 9.94 -21.79 11.84
N LEU A 235 9.07 -21.36 12.76
CA LEU A 235 8.30 -22.27 13.61
C LEU A 235 7.29 -23.11 12.80
N ALA A 236 6.56 -22.52 11.87
CA ALA A 236 5.53 -23.22 11.11
C ALA A 236 6.13 -24.22 10.10
N LYS A 237 7.30 -23.89 9.53
CA LYS A 237 7.98 -24.77 8.56
C LYS A 237 8.60 -26.02 9.18
N LEU A 238 8.95 -25.99 10.46
CA LEU A 238 9.39 -27.20 11.17
C LEU A 238 8.34 -28.33 11.12
N GLU A 239 7.06 -27.97 10.94
CA GLU A 239 5.94 -28.91 10.88
C GLU A 239 5.34 -29.03 9.46
N GLY A 240 5.97 -28.42 8.42
CA GLY A 240 5.47 -28.47 7.05
C GLY A 240 4.14 -27.74 6.80
N ILE A 241 3.76 -26.78 7.67
CA ILE A 241 2.49 -26.09 7.62
C ILE A 241 2.55 -24.90 6.67
N ALA A 242 1.55 -24.78 5.79
CA ALA A 242 1.43 -23.63 4.88
C ALA A 242 1.16 -22.34 5.66
N ILE A 243 1.86 -21.25 5.29
CA ILE A 243 1.78 -19.96 5.98
C ILE A 243 1.29 -18.90 5.01
N LYS A 244 0.30 -18.15 5.46
CA LYS A 244 -0.23 -16.97 4.74
C LYS A 244 -0.18 -15.73 5.63
N ILE A 245 -0.28 -14.57 5.01
CA ILE A 245 -0.26 -13.28 5.69
C ILE A 245 -1.42 -12.40 5.23
N VAL A 246 -1.98 -11.65 6.18
CA VAL A 246 -2.77 -10.46 5.86
C VAL A 246 -1.78 -9.34 5.59
N PRO A 247 -1.80 -8.71 4.41
CA PRO A 247 -0.87 -7.65 4.06
C PRO A 247 -0.85 -6.50 5.08
N PRO A 248 0.25 -5.73 5.20
CA PRO A 248 0.31 -4.51 6.00
C PRO A 248 -0.79 -3.53 5.64
N MET A 249 -1.19 -2.67 6.60
CA MET A 249 -2.26 -1.67 6.40
C MET A 249 -2.05 -0.78 5.16
N GLN A 250 -0.80 -0.56 4.78
CA GLN A 250 -0.42 0.23 3.60
C GLN A 250 -0.72 -0.47 2.27
N GLU A 251 -0.83 -1.80 2.27
CA GLU A 251 -1.18 -2.62 1.10
C GLU A 251 -2.69 -2.93 1.01
N LEU A 252 -3.47 -2.62 2.07
CA LEU A 252 -4.89 -2.95 2.12
C LEU A 252 -5.68 -1.95 1.26
N LEU A 253 -6.26 -2.44 0.18
CA LEU A 253 -7.22 -1.68 -0.61
C LEU A 253 -8.50 -1.48 0.19
N SER A 254 -8.93 -0.23 0.36
CA SER A 254 -10.00 0.20 1.27
C SER A 254 -11.37 -0.45 1.06
N ASP A 255 -11.64 -1.04 -0.10
CA ASP A 255 -12.95 -1.59 -0.49
C ASP A 255 -13.02 -3.12 -0.63
N ARG A 256 -11.96 -3.86 -0.32
CA ARG A 256 -11.95 -5.32 -0.46
C ARG A 256 -11.95 -6.03 0.90
N SER A 257 -12.69 -7.14 0.99
CA SER A 257 -12.67 -8.07 2.12
C SER A 257 -11.23 -8.49 2.45
N LEU A 258 -10.81 -8.44 3.74
CA LEU A 258 -9.48 -8.88 4.18
C LEU A 258 -9.20 -10.34 3.81
N ALA A 259 -10.21 -11.20 3.89
CA ALA A 259 -10.08 -12.60 3.52
C ALA A 259 -9.73 -12.82 2.04
N ARG A 260 -10.07 -11.88 1.15
CA ARG A 260 -9.69 -11.92 -0.26
C ARG A 260 -8.29 -11.37 -0.53
N GLN A 261 -7.69 -10.73 0.44
CA GLN A 261 -6.35 -10.15 0.37
C GLN A 261 -5.29 -11.06 1.03
N ILE A 262 -5.71 -12.19 1.59
CA ILE A 262 -4.80 -13.20 2.12
C ILE A 262 -3.91 -13.70 0.96
N ARG A 263 -2.60 -13.65 1.18
CA ARG A 263 -1.60 -14.11 0.22
C ARG A 263 -0.50 -14.92 0.90
N ASP A 264 0.23 -15.65 0.11
CA ASP A 264 1.46 -16.30 0.58
C ASP A 264 2.48 -15.26 1.03
N ILE A 265 3.35 -15.63 1.96
CA ILE A 265 4.44 -14.77 2.42
C ILE A 265 5.41 -14.55 1.26
N ARG A 266 5.73 -13.29 1.03
CA ARG A 266 6.74 -12.87 0.06
C ARG A 266 8.06 -12.59 0.76
N LEU A 267 9.12 -12.51 -0.03
CA LEU A 267 10.44 -12.17 0.49
C LEU A 267 10.47 -10.77 1.11
N GLU A 268 9.74 -9.84 0.54
CA GLU A 268 9.59 -8.45 1.01
C GLU A 268 9.10 -8.38 2.46
N ASP A 269 8.18 -9.27 2.84
CA ASP A 269 7.66 -9.36 4.21
C ASP A 269 8.76 -9.76 5.21
N LEU A 270 9.69 -10.61 4.78
CA LEU A 270 10.83 -11.05 5.61
C LEU A 270 11.94 -9.99 5.69
N LEU A 271 12.04 -9.13 4.69
CA LEU A 271 13.05 -8.09 4.62
C LEU A 271 12.65 -6.81 5.38
N GLY A 272 11.45 -6.76 5.97
CA GLY A 272 10.95 -5.58 6.66
C GLY A 272 10.69 -4.38 5.75
N ARG A 273 10.50 -4.66 4.47
CA ARG A 273 10.14 -3.67 3.46
C ARG A 273 8.80 -4.04 2.88
N PRO A 274 7.71 -3.63 3.55
CA PRO A 274 6.38 -3.86 3.01
C PRO A 274 6.31 -3.25 1.61
N GLU A 275 5.72 -3.99 0.68
CA GLU A 275 5.43 -3.47 -0.65
C GLU A 275 4.62 -2.18 -0.47
N VAL A 276 5.12 -1.08 -1.00
CA VAL A 276 4.35 0.16 -1.06
C VAL A 276 3.26 -0.07 -2.09
N VAL A 277 2.11 -0.58 -1.66
CA VAL A 277 0.93 -0.65 -2.52
C VAL A 277 0.50 0.78 -2.78
N LEU A 278 0.54 1.13 -4.04
CA LEU A 278 -0.02 2.37 -4.54
C LEU A 278 -1.53 2.30 -4.33
N ASP A 279 -2.02 2.97 -3.30
CA ASP A 279 -3.45 3.25 -3.21
C ASP A 279 -3.80 4.21 -4.36
N PHE A 280 -4.51 3.66 -5.35
CA PHE A 280 -4.71 4.27 -6.67
C PHE A 280 -5.66 5.48 -6.67
N SER A 281 -6.16 5.91 -5.51
CA SER A 281 -7.13 6.96 -5.48
C SER A 281 -6.57 8.27 -4.96
N GLU A 282 -6.70 8.89 -4.06
CA GLU A 282 -6.42 10.29 -3.69
C GLU A 282 -5.05 10.49 -3.01
N GLN A 283 -4.44 9.42 -2.46
CA GLN A 283 -3.19 9.55 -1.68
C GLN A 283 -1.95 9.79 -2.55
N LEU A 284 -1.91 9.28 -3.79
CA LEU A 284 -0.74 9.48 -4.65
C LEU A 284 -0.57 10.96 -5.04
N SER A 285 -1.68 11.65 -5.31
CA SER A 285 -1.66 13.09 -5.62
C SER A 285 -1.37 13.95 -4.40
N SER A 286 -1.72 13.53 -3.19
CA SER A 286 -1.40 14.23 -1.94
C SER A 286 0.04 14.04 -1.50
N ASP A 287 0.62 12.86 -1.76
CA ASP A 287 2.01 12.53 -1.40
C ASP A 287 3.03 12.99 -2.46
N LEU A 288 2.57 13.31 -3.69
CA LEU A 288 3.40 13.69 -4.83
C LEU A 288 2.92 14.98 -5.53
N PRO A 289 2.51 16.05 -4.82
CA PRO A 289 1.90 17.21 -5.48
C PRO A 289 2.84 17.85 -6.51
N ALA A 290 4.12 18.00 -6.20
CA ALA A 290 5.09 18.60 -7.11
C ALA A 290 5.46 17.68 -8.30
N ALA A 291 5.47 16.37 -8.13
CA ALA A 291 5.65 15.43 -9.24
C ALA A 291 4.38 15.38 -10.11
N THR A 292 3.20 15.42 -9.51
CA THR A 292 1.92 15.47 -10.23
C THR A 292 1.86 16.72 -11.13
N GLU A 293 2.21 17.87 -10.60
CA GLU A 293 2.21 19.14 -11.36
C GLU A 293 3.13 19.08 -12.59
N GLN A 294 4.28 18.39 -12.49
CA GLN A 294 5.23 18.27 -13.59
C GLN A 294 4.88 17.17 -14.60
N ILE A 295 4.03 16.22 -14.23
CA ILE A 295 3.66 15.07 -15.08
C ILE A 295 2.27 15.24 -15.68
N GLN A 296 1.31 15.71 -14.90
CA GLN A 296 -0.07 15.86 -15.36
C GLN A 296 -0.16 16.80 -16.56
N ASN A 297 -0.85 16.38 -17.61
CA ASN A 297 -1.00 17.10 -18.87
C ASN A 297 0.31 17.39 -19.65
N HIS A 298 1.43 16.75 -19.26
CA HIS A 298 2.70 16.85 -19.99
C HIS A 298 2.96 15.60 -20.85
N VAL A 299 3.81 15.74 -21.86
CA VAL A 299 4.34 14.61 -22.64
C VAL A 299 5.54 14.04 -21.91
N VAL A 300 5.47 12.76 -21.55
CA VAL A 300 6.50 12.06 -20.79
C VAL A 300 7.09 10.94 -21.63
N LEU A 301 8.41 10.89 -21.72
CA LEU A 301 9.17 9.82 -22.38
C LEU A 301 9.87 8.97 -21.32
N VAL A 302 9.71 7.65 -21.39
CA VAL A 302 10.48 6.68 -20.59
C VAL A 302 11.32 5.84 -21.53
N THR A 303 12.65 5.98 -21.47
CA THR A 303 13.56 5.06 -22.18
C THR A 303 13.78 3.83 -21.33
N GLY A 304 13.95 2.67 -21.98
CA GLY A 304 14.01 1.41 -21.24
C GLY A 304 12.66 1.02 -20.61
N ALA A 305 11.54 1.50 -21.14
CA ALA A 305 10.19 1.32 -20.62
C ALA A 305 9.79 -0.15 -20.45
N GLY A 306 10.37 -1.08 -21.21
CA GLY A 306 10.16 -2.52 -21.04
C GLY A 306 11.04 -3.18 -19.96
N GLY A 307 11.98 -2.44 -19.33
CA GLY A 307 12.82 -2.91 -18.23
C GLY A 307 12.08 -2.93 -16.88
N THR A 308 12.71 -3.49 -15.84
CA THR A 308 12.08 -3.58 -14.49
C THR A 308 11.72 -2.20 -13.94
N ILE A 309 12.67 -1.27 -13.89
CA ILE A 309 12.43 0.10 -13.39
C ILE A 309 11.58 0.89 -14.37
N GLY A 310 11.88 0.81 -15.68
CA GLY A 310 11.14 1.57 -16.69
C GLY A 310 9.65 1.19 -16.76
N SER A 311 9.31 -0.09 -16.67
CA SER A 311 7.91 -0.53 -16.68
C SER A 311 7.16 -0.09 -15.42
N GLU A 312 7.82 -0.12 -14.26
CA GLU A 312 7.22 0.35 -13.03
C GLU A 312 7.03 1.88 -13.02
N LEU A 313 8.01 2.63 -13.53
CA LEU A 313 7.84 4.06 -13.76
C LEU A 313 6.63 4.35 -14.66
N CYS A 314 6.47 3.59 -15.76
CA CYS A 314 5.33 3.74 -16.65
C CYS A 314 3.98 3.48 -15.95
N ARG A 315 3.89 2.45 -15.08
CA ARG A 315 2.68 2.17 -14.27
C ARG A 315 2.33 3.35 -13.36
N GLN A 316 3.32 3.87 -12.65
CA GLN A 316 3.11 4.98 -11.71
C GLN A 316 2.85 6.30 -12.41
N LEU A 317 3.53 6.57 -13.54
CA LEU A 317 3.27 7.74 -14.38
C LEU A 317 1.85 7.74 -14.96
N ALA A 318 1.35 6.57 -15.37
CA ALA A 318 -0.02 6.44 -15.88
C ALA A 318 -1.08 6.91 -14.87
N LEU A 319 -0.84 6.72 -13.56
CA LEU A 319 -1.69 7.21 -12.48
C LEU A 319 -1.71 8.73 -12.37
N LEU A 320 -0.61 9.39 -12.72
CA LEU A 320 -0.46 10.86 -12.68
C LEU A 320 -1.07 11.54 -13.92
N ARG A 321 -1.67 10.76 -14.84
CA ARG A 321 -2.40 11.23 -16.02
C ARG A 321 -1.60 12.22 -16.89
N PRO A 322 -0.43 11.80 -17.43
CA PRO A 322 0.25 12.58 -18.43
C PRO A 322 -0.65 12.79 -19.67
N ARG A 323 -0.42 13.87 -20.43
CA ARG A 323 -1.09 14.08 -21.71
C ARG A 323 -0.80 12.94 -22.70
N GLN A 324 0.45 12.49 -22.73
CA GLN A 324 0.92 11.37 -23.53
C GLN A 324 2.09 10.69 -22.82
N LEU A 325 2.13 9.36 -22.82
CA LEU A 325 3.22 8.56 -22.27
C LEU A 325 3.89 7.75 -23.38
N ILE A 326 5.16 8.04 -23.64
CA ILE A 326 5.96 7.40 -24.69
C ILE A 326 6.80 6.28 -24.06
N LEU A 327 6.54 5.06 -24.51
CA LEU A 327 7.18 3.83 -24.05
C LEU A 327 8.30 3.44 -25.00
N LEU A 328 9.54 3.92 -24.76
CA LEU A 328 10.66 3.67 -25.65
C LEU A 328 11.56 2.55 -25.14
N GLY A 329 11.91 1.61 -26.03
CA GLY A 329 12.87 0.55 -25.75
C GLY A 329 13.28 -0.23 -26.98
N ARG A 330 14.43 -0.93 -26.89
CA ARG A 330 14.98 -1.75 -27.98
C ARG A 330 14.25 -3.11 -28.13
N GLY A 331 13.79 -3.68 -27.02
CA GLY A 331 13.18 -5.00 -27.00
C GLY A 331 11.69 -4.94 -27.32
N GLU A 332 11.29 -5.39 -28.51
CA GLU A 332 9.89 -5.43 -28.98
C GLU A 332 8.96 -6.10 -27.94
N ASN A 333 9.26 -7.33 -27.55
CA ASN A 333 8.40 -8.09 -26.63
C ASN A 333 8.20 -7.38 -25.29
N SER A 334 9.25 -6.74 -24.76
CA SER A 334 9.15 -6.06 -23.46
C SER A 334 8.31 -4.78 -23.54
N ILE A 335 8.36 -4.05 -24.67
CA ILE A 335 7.50 -2.90 -24.93
C ILE A 335 6.06 -3.36 -25.18
N PHE A 336 5.85 -4.42 -25.95
CA PHE A 336 4.53 -4.99 -26.19
C PHE A 336 3.82 -5.35 -24.87
N HIS A 337 4.51 -6.01 -23.94
CA HIS A 337 3.91 -6.41 -22.66
C HIS A 337 3.48 -5.20 -21.83
N ILE A 338 4.31 -4.17 -21.67
CA ILE A 338 3.94 -2.99 -20.88
C ILE A 338 2.85 -2.15 -21.57
N ASP A 339 2.86 -2.06 -22.91
CA ASP A 339 1.81 -1.38 -23.65
C ASP A 339 0.45 -2.07 -23.48
N GLN A 340 0.39 -3.39 -23.63
CA GLN A 340 -0.82 -4.20 -23.41
C GLN A 340 -1.37 -4.06 -21.99
N GLU A 341 -0.50 -4.13 -20.99
CA GLU A 341 -0.87 -3.98 -19.58
C GLU A 341 -1.48 -2.61 -19.31
N LEU A 342 -0.81 -1.54 -19.76
CA LEU A 342 -1.26 -0.17 -19.53
C LEU A 342 -2.55 0.17 -20.29
N ARG A 343 -2.70 -0.30 -21.54
CA ARG A 343 -3.97 -0.11 -22.28
C ARG A 343 -5.15 -0.79 -21.62
N THR A 344 -4.92 -1.95 -21.01
CA THR A 344 -5.96 -2.66 -20.27
C THR A 344 -6.35 -1.94 -18.99
N THR A 345 -5.36 -1.39 -18.27
CA THR A 345 -5.57 -0.75 -16.98
C THR A 345 -6.02 0.71 -17.10
N PHE A 346 -5.50 1.42 -18.09
CA PHE A 346 -5.73 2.85 -18.34
C PHE A 346 -6.18 3.12 -19.78
N PRO A 347 -7.37 2.68 -20.19
CA PRO A 347 -7.82 2.74 -21.60
C PRO A 347 -7.96 4.16 -22.16
N ALA A 348 -8.05 5.19 -21.30
CA ALA A 348 -8.16 6.58 -21.72
C ALA A 348 -6.81 7.30 -21.85
N LEU A 349 -5.68 6.64 -21.49
CA LEU A 349 -4.36 7.26 -21.56
C LEU A 349 -3.80 7.16 -22.98
N ASP A 350 -3.26 8.27 -23.50
CA ASP A 350 -2.55 8.29 -24.78
C ASP A 350 -1.16 7.64 -24.62
N LEU A 351 -1.05 6.40 -25.08
CA LEU A 351 0.16 5.55 -25.00
C LEU A 351 0.79 5.42 -26.39
N VAL A 352 2.09 5.72 -26.46
CA VAL A 352 2.87 5.62 -27.69
C VAL A 352 4.02 4.62 -27.51
N PRO A 353 3.89 3.36 -27.94
CA PRO A 353 5.01 2.41 -27.96
C PRO A 353 5.99 2.77 -29.09
N VAL A 354 7.28 2.85 -28.74
CA VAL A 354 8.36 3.17 -29.68
C VAL A 354 9.48 2.12 -29.56
N ILE A 355 9.73 1.42 -30.66
CA ILE A 355 10.88 0.50 -30.74
C ILE A 355 12.05 1.27 -31.33
N ALA A 356 13.07 1.51 -30.50
CA ALA A 356 14.28 2.22 -30.90
C ALA A 356 15.47 1.89 -29.99
N ASP A 357 16.67 1.94 -30.58
CA ASP A 357 17.93 1.90 -29.84
C ASP A 357 18.39 3.33 -29.54
N ILE A 358 18.68 3.62 -28.27
CA ILE A 358 19.12 4.96 -27.83
C ILE A 358 20.46 5.38 -28.41
N ARG A 359 21.27 4.45 -28.90
CA ARG A 359 22.54 4.68 -29.56
C ARG A 359 22.41 5.22 -31.00
N ASN A 360 21.20 5.24 -31.53
CA ASN A 360 20.96 5.83 -32.86
C ASN A 360 20.53 7.30 -32.70
N PRO A 361 21.45 8.27 -32.88
CA PRO A 361 21.17 9.68 -32.64
C PRO A 361 20.16 10.28 -33.60
N GLU A 362 20.15 9.84 -34.87
CA GLU A 362 19.20 10.31 -35.88
C GLU A 362 17.77 9.88 -35.51
N ARG A 363 17.61 8.60 -35.15
CA ARG A 363 16.31 8.06 -34.73
C ARG A 363 15.83 8.73 -33.46
N MET A 364 16.70 9.01 -32.48
CA MET A 364 16.36 9.75 -31.27
C MET A 364 15.93 11.17 -31.58
N ALA A 365 16.66 11.86 -32.46
CA ALA A 365 16.31 13.21 -32.90
C ALA A 365 14.93 13.27 -33.56
N ASP A 366 14.58 12.28 -34.39
CA ASP A 366 13.26 12.18 -35.03
C ASP A 366 12.14 11.98 -33.99
N ILE A 367 12.37 11.09 -33.00
CA ILE A 367 11.41 10.84 -31.92
C ILE A 367 11.18 12.09 -31.09
N PHE A 368 12.26 12.77 -30.68
CA PHE A 368 12.15 13.98 -29.87
C PHE A 368 11.47 15.13 -30.64
N ARG A 369 11.77 15.32 -31.92
CA ARG A 369 11.08 16.29 -32.77
C ARG A 369 9.60 15.98 -32.97
N ARG A 370 9.27 14.71 -33.13
CA ARG A 370 7.88 14.26 -33.39
C ARG A 370 6.99 14.41 -32.17
N TYR A 371 7.47 14.01 -30.99
CA TYR A 371 6.66 13.91 -29.80
C TYR A 371 6.87 15.04 -28.80
N CYS A 372 7.95 15.82 -28.95
CA CYS A 372 8.30 16.96 -28.09
C CYS A 372 8.15 16.65 -26.59
N PRO A 373 8.86 15.62 -26.05
CA PRO A 373 8.73 15.26 -24.66
C PRO A 373 9.15 16.40 -23.74
N GLU A 374 8.35 16.67 -22.72
CA GLU A 374 8.61 17.70 -21.73
C GLU A 374 9.37 17.14 -20.52
N VAL A 375 9.15 15.87 -20.20
CA VAL A 375 9.85 15.13 -19.12
C VAL A 375 10.39 13.82 -19.67
N VAL A 376 11.65 13.53 -19.37
CA VAL A 376 12.34 12.31 -19.80
C VAL A 376 12.84 11.53 -18.59
N PHE A 377 12.43 10.28 -18.47
CA PHE A 377 13.04 9.31 -17.54
C PHE A 377 13.93 8.36 -18.33
N HIS A 378 15.23 8.45 -18.10
CA HIS A 378 16.21 7.65 -18.82
C HIS A 378 16.63 6.42 -17.99
N ALA A 379 15.92 5.30 -18.22
CA ALA A 379 16.15 4.02 -17.53
C ALA A 379 16.75 2.94 -18.45
N ALA A 380 17.08 3.27 -19.71
CA ALA A 380 17.74 2.37 -20.63
C ALA A 380 19.23 2.23 -20.26
N ALA A 381 19.66 1.03 -19.84
CA ALA A 381 21.06 0.73 -19.54
C ALA A 381 21.30 -0.78 -19.52
N HIS A 382 22.53 -1.21 -19.80
CA HIS A 382 23.03 -2.53 -19.48
C HIS A 382 23.46 -2.59 -18.03
N LYS A 383 23.07 -3.65 -17.29
CA LYS A 383 23.25 -3.73 -15.83
C LYS A 383 24.04 -4.93 -15.33
N HIS A 384 24.25 -5.96 -16.17
CA HIS A 384 24.88 -7.20 -15.75
C HIS A 384 26.41 -7.05 -15.76
N VAL A 385 27.01 -6.95 -14.56
CA VAL A 385 28.46 -6.78 -14.39
C VAL A 385 29.25 -7.83 -15.16
N PRO A 386 29.04 -9.15 -15.01
CA PRO A 386 29.85 -10.13 -15.71
C PRO A 386 29.79 -10.06 -17.25
N LEU A 387 28.61 -9.66 -17.78
CA LEU A 387 28.45 -9.51 -19.23
C LEU A 387 29.18 -8.26 -19.73
N MET A 388 29.18 -7.19 -18.95
CA MET A 388 29.83 -5.93 -19.35
C MET A 388 31.35 -5.99 -19.17
N GLU A 389 31.86 -6.83 -18.28
CA GLU A 389 33.29 -7.14 -18.23
C GLU A 389 33.79 -7.86 -19.50
N LEU A 390 32.95 -8.71 -20.08
CA LEU A 390 33.22 -9.35 -21.36
C LEU A 390 32.95 -8.46 -22.59
N ASN A 391 32.20 -7.39 -22.42
CA ASN A 391 31.78 -6.46 -23.49
C ASN A 391 31.90 -5.00 -23.04
N PRO A 392 33.11 -4.52 -22.70
CA PRO A 392 33.27 -3.19 -22.11
C PRO A 392 32.91 -2.06 -23.07
N THR A 393 33.20 -2.18 -24.36
CA THR A 393 32.82 -1.20 -25.39
C THR A 393 31.30 -1.02 -25.40
N GLU A 394 30.52 -2.11 -25.43
CA GLU A 394 29.04 -2.07 -25.39
C GLU A 394 28.53 -1.35 -24.13
N ALA A 395 29.18 -1.57 -22.97
CA ALA A 395 28.84 -0.86 -21.74
C ALA A 395 29.03 0.65 -21.87
N ILE A 396 30.15 1.09 -22.41
CA ILE A 396 30.49 2.51 -22.58
C ILE A 396 29.59 3.17 -23.63
N GLU A 397 29.43 2.56 -24.79
CA GLU A 397 28.57 3.08 -25.86
C GLU A 397 27.12 3.25 -25.40
N ASN A 398 26.54 2.20 -24.81
CA ASN A 398 25.13 2.21 -24.42
C ASN A 398 24.88 3.06 -23.17
N ASN A 399 25.70 2.91 -22.11
CA ASN A 399 25.40 3.53 -20.82
C ASN A 399 25.97 4.95 -20.70
N ALA A 400 27.13 5.25 -21.28
CA ALA A 400 27.78 6.56 -21.17
C ALA A 400 27.53 7.44 -22.38
N ILE A 401 27.98 7.02 -23.59
CA ILE A 401 27.91 7.85 -24.79
C ILE A 401 26.45 8.15 -25.17
N ALA A 402 25.62 7.10 -25.29
CA ALA A 402 24.23 7.28 -25.68
C ALA A 402 23.44 8.11 -24.63
N SER A 403 23.74 7.95 -23.34
CA SER A 403 23.11 8.78 -22.30
C SER A 403 23.50 10.27 -22.42
N ALA A 404 24.77 10.56 -22.70
CA ALA A 404 25.25 11.92 -22.91
C ALA A 404 24.65 12.54 -24.17
N GLN A 405 24.62 11.81 -25.29
CA GLN A 405 23.99 12.26 -26.53
C GLN A 405 22.49 12.53 -26.36
N LEU A 406 21.79 11.69 -25.60
CA LEU A 406 20.39 11.88 -25.29
C LEU A 406 20.15 13.10 -24.42
N ALA A 407 21.03 13.36 -23.43
CA ALA A 407 20.99 14.57 -22.60
C ALA A 407 21.22 15.84 -23.43
N MET A 408 22.22 15.84 -24.33
CA MET A 408 22.49 16.95 -25.25
C MET A 408 21.29 17.19 -26.19
N LEU A 409 20.65 16.13 -26.67
CA LEU A 409 19.44 16.22 -27.49
C LEU A 409 18.27 16.79 -26.70
N ALA A 410 18.09 16.38 -25.45
CA ALA A 410 17.06 16.89 -24.55
C ALA A 410 17.22 18.40 -24.31
N ASP A 411 18.43 18.87 -24.07
CA ASP A 411 18.77 20.29 -23.95
C ASP A 411 18.43 21.06 -25.24
N LYS A 412 18.89 20.56 -26.40
CA LYS A 412 18.66 21.17 -27.72
C LYS A 412 17.18 21.33 -28.07
N ILE A 413 16.33 20.38 -27.67
CA ILE A 413 14.88 20.38 -27.95
C ILE A 413 14.11 21.18 -26.87
N GLY A 414 14.73 21.48 -25.74
CA GLY A 414 14.10 22.25 -24.65
C GLY A 414 13.21 21.37 -23.74
N VAL A 415 13.64 20.14 -23.46
CA VAL A 415 13.02 19.29 -22.43
C VAL A 415 13.05 20.01 -21.08
N LYS A 416 11.96 20.02 -20.33
CA LYS A 416 11.89 20.70 -19.03
C LYS A 416 12.71 19.97 -17.97
N THR A 417 12.59 18.65 -17.90
CA THR A 417 13.27 17.82 -16.89
C THR A 417 13.75 16.50 -17.50
N PHE A 418 15.00 16.16 -17.24
CA PHE A 418 15.63 14.90 -17.61
C PHE A 418 16.14 14.20 -16.35
N VAL A 419 15.70 12.96 -16.11
CA VAL A 419 16.07 12.15 -14.95
C VAL A 419 16.86 10.94 -15.42
N LEU A 420 18.15 10.88 -15.08
CA LEU A 420 19.03 9.73 -15.31
C LEU A 420 18.89 8.72 -14.17
N ILE A 421 18.52 7.49 -14.47
CA ILE A 421 18.55 6.39 -13.51
C ILE A 421 19.99 5.88 -13.37
N SER A 422 20.55 5.96 -12.17
CA SER A 422 21.90 5.49 -11.84
C SER A 422 21.88 4.36 -10.82
N THR A 423 23.05 4.02 -10.27
CA THR A 423 23.25 2.82 -9.43
C THR A 423 24.37 3.07 -8.39
N ASP A 424 24.35 2.31 -7.29
CA ASP A 424 25.43 2.18 -6.30
C ASP A 424 26.77 1.78 -6.93
N LYS A 425 26.75 1.05 -8.04
CA LYS A 425 27.96 0.58 -8.75
C LYS A 425 28.72 1.68 -9.49
N ALA A 426 28.11 2.86 -9.65
CA ALA A 426 28.77 4.07 -10.15
C ALA A 426 29.69 4.74 -9.10
N VAL A 427 29.61 4.32 -7.84
CA VAL A 427 30.46 4.81 -6.74
C VAL A 427 31.77 4.06 -6.73
N ALA A 428 32.92 4.77 -6.79
CA ALA A 428 34.25 4.16 -6.85
C ALA A 428 34.25 2.86 -7.70
N PRO A 429 33.94 2.95 -9.01
CA PRO A 429 33.62 1.79 -9.83
C PRO A 429 34.78 0.78 -9.88
N SER A 430 34.45 -0.51 -9.84
CA SER A 430 35.39 -1.63 -9.98
C SER A 430 35.09 -2.48 -11.21
N SER A 431 34.12 -2.06 -12.02
CA SER A 431 33.67 -2.77 -13.22
C SER A 431 33.38 -1.80 -14.34
N PHE A 432 33.48 -2.27 -15.60
CA PHE A 432 33.12 -1.46 -16.76
C PHE A 432 31.64 -1.03 -16.76
N MET A 433 30.76 -1.86 -16.22
CA MET A 433 29.36 -1.45 -16.01
C MET A 433 29.26 -0.27 -15.04
N GLY A 434 29.94 -0.34 -13.88
CA GLY A 434 30.00 0.76 -12.91
C GLY A 434 30.64 2.01 -13.51
N LEU A 435 31.78 1.85 -14.19
CA LEU A 435 32.49 2.90 -14.90
C LEU A 435 31.58 3.61 -15.93
N SER A 436 30.88 2.85 -16.77
CA SER A 436 29.96 3.42 -17.75
C SER A 436 28.83 4.25 -17.14
N LYS A 437 28.33 3.84 -15.97
CA LYS A 437 27.31 4.60 -15.23
C LYS A 437 27.88 5.84 -14.55
N ARG A 438 29.11 5.76 -14.03
CA ARG A 438 29.82 6.94 -13.48
C ARG A 438 30.08 7.98 -14.56
N LEU A 439 30.57 7.55 -15.72
CA LEU A 439 30.76 8.45 -16.88
C LEU A 439 29.43 9.09 -17.29
N ALA A 440 28.32 8.33 -17.33
CA ALA A 440 27.01 8.89 -17.63
C ALA A 440 26.59 10.00 -16.64
N GLU A 441 26.79 9.79 -15.32
CA GLU A 441 26.52 10.83 -14.31
C GLU A 441 27.33 12.11 -14.55
N LEU A 442 28.64 11.95 -14.81
CA LEU A 442 29.55 13.07 -15.01
C LEU A 442 29.24 13.84 -16.29
N LEU A 443 28.99 13.14 -17.40
CA LEU A 443 28.66 13.73 -18.69
C LEU A 443 27.31 14.45 -18.65
N VAL A 444 26.28 13.85 -18.06
CA VAL A 444 24.97 14.48 -17.91
C VAL A 444 25.06 15.72 -16.99
N SER A 445 25.87 15.63 -15.93
CA SER A 445 26.17 16.80 -15.06
C SER A 445 26.91 17.91 -15.83
N GLY A 446 27.77 17.54 -16.79
CA GLY A 446 28.46 18.51 -17.68
C GLY A 446 27.47 19.26 -18.58
N VAL A 447 26.50 18.57 -19.19
CA VAL A 447 25.41 19.22 -19.96
C VAL A 447 24.61 20.17 -19.08
N ALA A 448 24.32 19.76 -17.83
CA ALA A 448 23.54 20.56 -16.90
C ALA A 448 24.12 21.94 -16.57
N GLN A 449 25.46 22.14 -16.71
CA GLN A 449 26.13 23.40 -16.35
C GLN A 449 25.68 24.60 -17.21
N HIS A 450 25.27 24.34 -18.45
CA HIS A 450 24.96 25.41 -19.42
C HIS A 450 23.54 25.30 -19.98
N SER A 451 22.74 24.40 -19.41
CA SER A 451 21.40 24.06 -19.90
C SER A 451 20.28 24.73 -19.11
N GLN A 452 19.17 25.02 -19.79
CA GLN A 452 17.90 25.40 -19.16
C GLN A 452 17.08 24.16 -18.76
N THR A 453 17.39 22.99 -19.32
CA THR A 453 16.80 21.72 -18.91
C THR A 453 17.27 21.36 -17.50
N ARG A 454 16.35 20.93 -16.65
CA ARG A 454 16.68 20.44 -15.33
C ARG A 454 17.16 18.98 -15.41
N PHE A 455 18.45 18.75 -15.24
CA PHE A 455 19.04 17.42 -15.22
C PHE A 455 19.21 16.91 -13.80
N LEU A 456 18.71 15.69 -13.55
CA LEU A 456 18.84 14.99 -12.28
C LEU A 456 19.41 13.60 -12.52
N SER A 457 20.27 13.12 -11.62
CA SER A 457 20.66 11.72 -11.53
C SER A 457 20.07 11.12 -10.25
N VAL A 458 19.58 9.88 -10.30
CA VAL A 458 19.03 9.20 -9.13
C VAL A 458 19.77 7.88 -8.95
N ARG A 459 20.48 7.76 -7.82
CA ARG A 459 21.33 6.63 -7.48
C ARG A 459 20.67 5.75 -6.43
N PHE A 460 20.62 4.45 -6.66
CA PHE A 460 20.11 3.45 -5.72
C PHE A 460 20.78 2.09 -5.95
N GLY A 461 20.62 1.18 -4.98
CA GLY A 461 21.15 -0.17 -5.00
C GLY A 461 20.28 -1.15 -5.78
N ASN A 462 20.27 -2.42 -5.33
CA ASN A 462 19.53 -3.46 -6.02
C ASN A 462 18.02 -3.34 -5.77
N VAL A 463 17.23 -3.71 -6.77
CA VAL A 463 15.77 -3.84 -6.64
C VAL A 463 15.36 -5.30 -6.63
N LEU A 464 14.45 -5.65 -5.71
CA LEU A 464 13.94 -7.01 -5.53
C LEU A 464 13.21 -7.50 -6.77
N GLY A 465 13.37 -8.77 -7.12
CA GLY A 465 12.65 -9.40 -8.22
C GLY A 465 12.98 -8.87 -9.61
N SER A 466 14.02 -8.03 -9.78
CA SER A 466 14.40 -7.53 -11.11
C SER A 466 14.87 -8.66 -12.02
N ARG A 467 14.54 -8.55 -13.32
CA ARG A 467 14.89 -9.56 -14.32
C ARG A 467 16.38 -9.88 -14.31
N GLY A 468 16.73 -11.18 -14.22
CA GLY A 468 18.10 -11.66 -14.16
C GLY A 468 18.86 -11.30 -12.89
N SER A 469 18.17 -10.86 -11.83
CA SER A 469 18.77 -10.65 -10.49
C SER A 469 18.91 -11.96 -9.71
N VAL A 470 19.55 -11.88 -8.55
CA VAL A 470 19.86 -13.01 -7.68
C VAL A 470 18.61 -13.81 -7.24
N ILE A 471 17.48 -13.16 -6.99
CA ILE A 471 16.25 -13.82 -6.52
C ILE A 471 15.67 -14.79 -7.56
N PRO A 472 15.37 -14.39 -8.80
CA PRO A 472 14.92 -15.32 -9.85
C PRO A 472 15.91 -16.46 -10.12
N ILE A 473 17.22 -16.19 -9.99
CA ILE A 473 18.25 -17.23 -10.13
C ILE A 473 18.11 -18.26 -9.01
N PHE A 474 18.05 -17.82 -7.75
CA PHE A 474 17.87 -18.70 -6.60
C PHE A 474 16.56 -19.50 -6.69
N GLU A 475 15.46 -18.85 -7.06
CA GLU A 475 14.17 -19.55 -7.25
C GLU A 475 14.26 -20.65 -8.32
N SER A 476 14.92 -20.36 -9.45
CA SER A 476 15.16 -21.33 -10.49
C SER A 476 16.06 -22.50 -10.04
N GLN A 477 17.10 -22.22 -9.24
CA GLN A 477 17.99 -23.23 -8.69
C GLN A 477 17.26 -24.11 -7.65
N ILE A 478 16.48 -23.52 -6.75
CA ILE A 478 15.67 -24.24 -5.77
C ILE A 478 14.64 -25.14 -6.47
N ALA A 479 13.95 -24.62 -7.49
CA ALA A 479 12.97 -25.40 -8.26
C ALA A 479 13.57 -26.62 -8.98
N LYS A 480 14.89 -26.59 -9.26
CA LYS A 480 15.65 -27.70 -9.84
C LYS A 480 16.24 -28.67 -8.82
N GLY A 481 16.02 -28.44 -7.51
CA GLY A 481 16.58 -29.25 -6.43
C GLY A 481 17.97 -28.79 -5.94
N GLY A 482 18.40 -27.58 -6.33
CA GLY A 482 19.70 -27.03 -5.92
C GLY A 482 20.88 -27.43 -6.81
N PRO A 483 22.13 -27.14 -6.39
CA PRO A 483 22.44 -26.24 -5.28
C PRO A 483 22.15 -24.77 -5.60
N VAL A 484 21.92 -23.95 -4.55
CA VAL A 484 21.90 -22.49 -4.68
C VAL A 484 23.34 -21.96 -4.67
N THR A 485 23.69 -21.11 -5.62
CA THR A 485 25.06 -20.60 -5.77
C THR A 485 25.19 -19.17 -5.25
N VAL A 486 26.11 -18.94 -4.32
CA VAL A 486 26.45 -17.63 -3.74
C VAL A 486 27.92 -17.34 -4.01
N THR A 487 28.24 -16.11 -4.40
CA THR A 487 29.62 -15.73 -4.73
C THR A 487 30.52 -15.67 -3.50
N ASP A 488 30.03 -15.12 -2.36
CA ASP A 488 30.76 -15.06 -1.10
C ASP A 488 29.76 -14.99 0.07
N PRO A 489 30.03 -15.70 1.20
CA PRO A 489 29.12 -15.70 2.37
C PRO A 489 28.98 -14.35 3.07
N THR A 490 29.98 -13.49 2.96
CA THR A 490 30.03 -12.17 3.59
C THR A 490 29.49 -11.06 2.68
N MET A 491 29.28 -11.36 1.39
CA MET A 491 28.79 -10.39 0.41
C MET A 491 27.47 -9.76 0.83
N THR A 492 27.43 -8.43 0.81
CA THR A 492 26.22 -7.67 1.14
C THR A 492 25.75 -6.83 -0.04
N ARG A 493 24.43 -6.62 -0.12
CA ARG A 493 23.79 -5.71 -1.08
C ARG A 493 22.66 -4.94 -0.41
N TYR A 494 22.45 -3.72 -0.88
CA TYR A 494 21.26 -2.97 -0.55
C TYR A 494 20.10 -3.46 -1.41
N PHE A 495 18.92 -3.59 -0.81
CA PHE A 495 17.71 -3.98 -1.52
C PHE A 495 16.57 -3.02 -1.26
N MET A 496 15.75 -2.81 -2.28
CA MET A 496 14.51 -2.03 -2.23
C MET A 496 13.47 -2.71 -3.11
N THR A 497 12.18 -2.51 -2.86
CA THR A 497 11.15 -2.99 -3.79
C THR A 497 11.14 -2.16 -5.06
N THR A 498 10.74 -2.76 -6.19
CA THR A 498 10.68 -2.03 -7.47
C THR A 498 9.67 -0.87 -7.43
N PRO A 499 8.45 -1.02 -6.86
CA PRO A 499 7.51 0.10 -6.69
C PRO A 499 8.05 1.23 -5.82
N GLU A 500 8.74 0.89 -4.73
CA GLU A 500 9.35 1.86 -3.83
C GLU A 500 10.43 2.70 -4.55
N ALA A 501 11.33 2.04 -5.30
CA ALA A 501 12.36 2.72 -6.08
C ALA A 501 11.75 3.68 -7.12
N ALA A 502 10.78 3.21 -7.91
CA ALA A 502 10.10 4.04 -8.91
C ALA A 502 9.40 5.25 -8.29
N ARG A 503 8.72 5.06 -7.14
CA ARG A 503 8.07 6.16 -6.42
C ARG A 503 9.06 7.22 -5.94
N LEU A 504 10.20 6.81 -5.36
CA LEU A 504 11.23 7.75 -4.93
C LEU A 504 11.88 8.47 -6.12
N VAL A 505 12.02 7.79 -7.26
CA VAL A 505 12.45 8.45 -8.51
C VAL A 505 11.44 9.53 -8.93
N LEU A 506 10.13 9.28 -8.85
CA LEU A 506 9.14 10.33 -9.14
C LEU A 506 9.19 11.47 -8.11
N GLN A 507 9.39 11.15 -6.83
CA GLN A 507 9.53 12.17 -5.77
C GLN A 507 10.79 13.03 -5.93
N SER A 508 11.83 12.52 -6.63
CA SER A 508 13.02 13.30 -6.95
C SER A 508 12.72 14.58 -7.75
N LEU A 509 11.63 14.58 -8.52
CA LEU A 509 11.16 15.77 -9.24
C LEU A 509 10.80 16.93 -8.30
N ALA A 510 10.35 16.64 -7.09
CA ALA A 510 9.93 17.65 -6.12
C ALA A 510 11.12 18.36 -5.44
N VAL A 511 12.21 17.65 -5.21
CA VAL A 511 13.31 18.13 -4.37
C VAL A 511 14.61 18.39 -5.13
N GLY A 512 14.79 17.78 -6.30
CA GLY A 512 16.05 17.84 -7.06
C GLY A 512 16.25 19.17 -7.78
N LYS A 513 17.48 19.65 -7.78
CA LYS A 513 17.95 20.80 -8.57
C LYS A 513 18.83 20.33 -9.72
N THR A 514 18.95 21.14 -10.77
CA THR A 514 19.75 20.77 -11.94
C THR A 514 21.20 20.44 -11.56
N GLY A 515 21.77 19.43 -12.20
CA GLY A 515 23.13 18.94 -11.95
C GLY A 515 23.31 18.10 -10.69
N GLN A 516 22.24 17.90 -9.89
CA GLN A 516 22.33 17.12 -8.66
C GLN A 516 22.17 15.62 -8.90
N THR A 517 22.90 14.84 -8.11
CA THR A 517 22.65 13.41 -7.92
C THR A 517 21.92 13.19 -6.60
N LEU A 518 20.75 12.59 -6.66
CA LEU A 518 19.94 12.21 -5.50
C LEU A 518 20.20 10.72 -5.18
N VAL A 519 20.33 10.42 -3.90
CA VAL A 519 20.54 9.05 -3.38
C VAL A 519 19.30 8.63 -2.62
N LEU A 520 18.76 7.47 -2.97
CA LEU A 520 17.63 6.88 -2.27
C LEU A 520 18.10 6.25 -0.95
N ASP A 521 17.31 6.42 0.11
CA ASP A 521 17.53 5.71 1.37
C ASP A 521 17.27 4.21 1.19
N MET A 522 18.35 3.46 1.10
CA MET A 522 18.32 2.01 0.91
C MET A 522 18.19 1.20 2.20
N GLY A 523 18.19 1.86 3.37
CA GLY A 523 18.25 1.19 4.67
C GLY A 523 19.53 0.39 4.88
N GLN A 524 19.44 -0.75 5.60
CA GLN A 524 20.61 -1.58 5.91
C GLN A 524 20.92 -2.57 4.79
N PRO A 525 22.21 -2.82 4.51
CA PRO A 525 22.61 -3.83 3.54
C PRO A 525 22.37 -5.24 4.08
N MET A 526 22.03 -6.17 3.20
CA MET A 526 21.72 -7.56 3.52
C MET A 526 22.76 -8.52 2.95
N ARG A 527 23.12 -9.55 3.72
CA ARG A 527 23.96 -10.65 3.26
C ARG A 527 23.23 -11.51 2.23
N ILE A 528 23.85 -11.73 1.07
CA ILE A 528 23.29 -12.56 0.00
C ILE A 528 23.11 -14.01 0.45
N TYR A 529 23.99 -14.51 1.30
CA TYR A 529 23.89 -15.86 1.87
C TYR A 529 22.62 -16.02 2.72
N MET A 530 22.29 -15.04 3.58
CA MET A 530 21.04 -15.05 4.35
C MET A 530 19.79 -14.99 3.45
N LEU A 531 19.88 -14.23 2.35
CA LEU A 531 18.81 -14.16 1.36
C LEU A 531 18.56 -15.55 0.72
N ALA A 532 19.63 -16.28 0.40
CA ALA A 532 19.53 -17.65 -0.12
C ALA A 532 18.85 -18.59 0.88
N GLU A 533 19.30 -18.58 2.16
CA GLU A 533 18.68 -19.38 3.20
C GLU A 533 17.19 -19.08 3.39
N GLN A 534 16.83 -17.78 3.38
CA GLN A 534 15.43 -17.36 3.54
C GLN A 534 14.56 -17.84 2.37
N LEU A 535 15.05 -17.75 1.13
CA LEU A 535 14.34 -18.24 -0.04
C LEU A 535 14.16 -19.75 -0.04
N ILE A 536 15.20 -20.51 0.33
CA ILE A 536 15.11 -21.96 0.48
C ILE A 536 14.02 -22.30 1.51
N ARG A 537 14.03 -21.62 2.66
CA ARG A 537 13.00 -21.79 3.70
C ARG A 537 11.61 -21.39 3.22
N LEU A 538 11.48 -20.29 2.47
CA LEU A 538 10.18 -19.87 1.89
C LEU A 538 9.59 -20.92 0.94
N LYS A 539 10.43 -21.63 0.21
CA LYS A 539 9.97 -22.72 -0.67
C LYS A 539 9.73 -24.05 0.05
N GLY A 540 9.88 -24.11 1.40
CA GLY A 540 9.57 -25.29 2.21
C GLY A 540 10.75 -26.25 2.43
N TYR A 541 11.96 -25.87 2.04
CA TYR A 541 13.15 -26.71 2.15
C TYR A 541 14.04 -26.28 3.34
N ILE A 542 14.90 -27.18 3.80
CA ILE A 542 15.88 -26.94 4.86
C ILE A 542 17.23 -26.63 4.22
N PRO A 543 17.81 -25.41 4.43
CA PRO A 543 19.13 -25.08 3.91
C PRO A 543 20.20 -26.04 4.44
N GLY A 544 21.07 -26.53 3.53
CA GLY A 544 22.16 -27.44 3.88
C GLY A 544 21.74 -28.91 4.08
N GLN A 545 20.44 -29.23 4.05
CA GLN A 545 19.92 -30.61 4.08
C GLN A 545 19.19 -30.96 2.78
N ASP A 546 18.12 -30.21 2.45
CA ASP A 546 17.35 -30.44 1.23
C ASP A 546 17.97 -29.73 0.03
N ILE A 547 18.47 -28.51 0.26
CA ILE A 547 19.10 -27.65 -0.76
C ILE A 547 20.42 -27.13 -0.20
N GLU A 548 21.53 -27.51 -0.84
CA GLU A 548 22.86 -27.00 -0.50
C GLU A 548 23.07 -25.57 -1.03
N ILE A 549 23.94 -24.81 -0.33
CA ILE A 549 24.40 -23.50 -0.77
C ILE A 549 25.90 -23.60 -1.10
N HIS A 550 26.23 -23.46 -2.40
CA HIS A 550 27.61 -23.53 -2.87
C HIS A 550 28.21 -22.14 -3.03
N VAL A 551 29.43 -21.96 -2.53
CA VAL A 551 30.23 -20.74 -2.71
C VAL A 551 31.05 -20.85 -3.97
N THR A 552 30.86 -19.91 -4.91
CA THR A 552 31.50 -19.96 -6.24
C THR A 552 32.73 -19.06 -6.38
N GLY A 553 32.98 -18.17 -5.42
CA GLY A 553 34.02 -17.14 -5.52
C GLY A 553 33.51 -15.83 -6.15
N ILE A 554 34.20 -14.73 -5.86
CA ILE A 554 33.87 -13.39 -6.36
C ILE A 554 34.21 -13.32 -7.85
N ARG A 555 33.33 -12.77 -8.66
CA ARG A 555 33.52 -12.60 -10.10
C ARG A 555 34.31 -11.33 -10.41
N PRO A 556 35.03 -11.27 -11.55
CA PRO A 556 35.67 -10.03 -11.98
C PRO A 556 34.70 -8.84 -12.00
N GLY A 557 35.14 -7.70 -11.50
CA GLY A 557 34.36 -6.47 -11.43
C GLY A 557 33.30 -6.41 -10.30
N GLU A 558 33.06 -7.51 -9.56
CA GLU A 558 32.12 -7.49 -8.42
C GLU A 558 32.81 -7.06 -7.11
N LYS A 559 32.15 -6.19 -6.35
CA LYS A 559 32.56 -5.81 -4.99
C LYS A 559 31.96 -6.73 -3.95
N LEU A 560 32.66 -6.93 -2.84
CA LEU A 560 32.13 -7.64 -1.67
C LEU A 560 31.00 -6.84 -1.01
N HIS A 561 31.21 -5.52 -0.86
CA HIS A 561 30.24 -4.58 -0.31
C HIS A 561 30.09 -3.39 -1.26
N GLU A 562 28.87 -3.00 -1.55
CA GLU A 562 28.57 -1.80 -2.34
C GLU A 562 28.39 -0.59 -1.42
N SER A 563 28.75 0.59 -1.91
CA SER A 563 28.51 1.87 -1.23
C SER A 563 27.59 2.75 -2.08
N LEU A 564 26.83 3.61 -1.43
CA LEU A 564 25.98 4.61 -2.09
C LEU A 564 26.70 5.94 -2.29
N VAL A 565 27.81 6.13 -1.58
CA VAL A 565 28.56 7.39 -1.49
C VAL A 565 30.05 7.10 -1.58
N ASP A 566 30.79 7.93 -2.29
CA ASP A 566 32.24 7.90 -2.37
C ASP A 566 32.87 8.68 -1.19
N GLU A 567 34.17 8.47 -0.92
CA GLU A 567 34.95 9.19 0.10
C GLU A 567 34.94 10.72 -0.12
N ASN A 568 34.86 11.15 -1.38
CA ASN A 568 34.84 12.57 -1.79
C ASN A 568 33.43 13.14 -1.92
N GLU A 569 32.39 12.37 -1.55
CA GLU A 569 31.00 12.75 -1.65
C GLU A 569 30.39 12.87 -0.23
N GLU A 570 29.49 13.83 -0.02
CA GLU A 570 28.75 14.00 1.23
C GLU A 570 27.24 13.99 0.95
N LEU A 571 26.47 13.38 1.85
CA LEU A 571 25.00 13.37 1.77
C LEU A 571 24.41 14.52 2.57
N HIS A 572 23.61 15.33 1.91
CA HIS A 572 22.82 16.40 2.52
C HIS A 572 21.34 16.04 2.55
N ILE A 573 20.70 16.35 3.66
CA ILE A 573 19.27 16.12 3.87
C ILE A 573 18.46 16.98 2.88
N THR A 574 17.46 16.38 2.25
CA THR A 574 16.46 17.10 1.46
C THR A 574 15.16 17.27 2.26
N PRO A 575 14.20 18.06 1.80
CA PRO A 575 12.86 18.10 2.40
C PRO A 575 12.14 16.75 2.43
N HIS A 576 12.55 15.80 1.58
CA HIS A 576 12.00 14.46 1.56
C HIS A 576 12.83 13.51 2.45
N PRO A 577 12.24 12.83 3.45
CA PRO A 577 12.99 12.07 4.47
C PRO A 577 13.80 10.88 3.90
N ARG A 578 13.42 10.38 2.73
CA ARG A 578 14.04 9.20 2.09
C ARG A 578 14.85 9.54 0.84
N LEU A 579 15.07 10.82 0.55
CA LEU A 579 15.90 11.31 -0.53
C LEU A 579 17.00 12.19 0.04
N GLN A 580 18.24 11.91 -0.27
CA GLN A 580 19.40 12.70 0.12
C GLN A 580 20.06 13.26 -1.13
N CYS A 581 20.55 14.49 -1.05
CA CYS A 581 21.28 15.12 -2.14
C CYS A 581 22.77 14.88 -1.95
N LEU A 582 23.43 14.47 -3.00
CA LEU A 582 24.87 14.27 -3.01
C LEU A 582 25.56 15.60 -3.30
N VAL A 583 26.46 16.00 -2.41
CA VAL A 583 27.31 17.17 -2.57
C VAL A 583 28.76 16.68 -2.71
N LYS A 584 29.38 17.08 -3.79
CA LYS A 584 30.79 16.76 -4.04
C LYS A 584 31.68 17.81 -3.39
N ARG A 585 32.78 17.40 -2.74
CA ARG A 585 33.78 18.29 -2.16
C ARG A 585 34.54 19.09 -3.21
N GLN A 586 34.66 18.53 -4.41
CA GLN A 586 35.17 19.23 -5.60
C GLN A 586 34.13 19.09 -6.73
N LEU A 587 33.88 20.17 -7.48
CA LEU A 587 32.99 20.16 -8.63
C LEU A 587 33.64 19.33 -9.75
N GLU A 588 33.39 18.05 -9.76
CA GLU A 588 33.73 17.15 -10.84
C GLU A 588 32.57 17.10 -11.85
N TYR A 589 32.71 17.79 -12.94
CA TYR A 589 31.94 17.56 -14.16
C TYR A 589 32.92 17.41 -15.33
N LEU A 590 32.55 16.60 -16.28
CA LEU A 590 33.31 16.44 -17.51
C LEU A 590 32.70 17.34 -18.59
N PRO A 591 33.51 18.19 -19.28
CA PRO A 591 33.03 18.91 -20.46
C PRO A 591 32.55 17.90 -21.50
N THR A 592 31.24 17.80 -21.72
CA THR A 592 30.63 16.63 -22.39
C THR A 592 31.18 16.42 -23.79
N ALA A 593 31.24 17.46 -24.64
CA ALA A 593 31.72 17.33 -26.02
C ALA A 593 33.17 16.87 -26.11
N ALA A 594 34.08 17.55 -25.37
CA ALA A 594 35.48 17.21 -25.36
C ALA A 594 35.77 15.83 -24.79
N THR A 595 34.97 15.40 -23.81
CA THR A 595 35.14 14.08 -23.18
C THR A 595 34.61 12.98 -24.10
N LEU A 596 33.51 13.19 -24.80
CA LEU A 596 33.02 12.24 -25.81
C LEU A 596 34.07 11.99 -26.90
N GLU A 597 34.70 13.06 -27.43
CA GLU A 597 35.82 12.90 -28.38
C GLU A 597 37.02 12.12 -27.83
N LYS A 598 37.30 12.24 -26.54
CA LYS A 598 38.35 11.45 -25.88
C LYS A 598 37.94 9.98 -25.76
N ILE A 599 36.68 9.73 -25.37
CA ILE A 599 36.15 8.36 -25.24
C ILE A 599 36.17 7.68 -26.60
N ASP A 600 35.71 8.35 -27.66
CA ASP A 600 35.70 7.79 -29.03
C ASP A 600 37.12 7.39 -29.46
N ARG A 601 38.13 8.26 -29.25
CA ARG A 601 39.55 7.94 -29.53
C ARG A 601 40.07 6.74 -28.72
N ILE A 602 39.69 6.62 -27.47
CA ILE A 602 40.07 5.48 -26.61
C ILE A 602 39.43 4.18 -27.14
N LEU A 603 38.18 4.22 -27.53
CA LEU A 603 37.47 3.07 -28.10
C LEU A 603 38.10 2.66 -29.45
N GLU A 604 38.45 3.61 -30.31
CA GLU A 604 39.17 3.36 -31.58
C GLU A 604 40.54 2.72 -31.36
N SER A 605 41.29 3.16 -30.31
CA SER A 605 42.60 2.62 -29.98
C SER A 605 42.54 1.27 -29.25
N SER A 606 41.37 0.84 -28.81
CA SER A 606 41.15 -0.36 -27.97
C SER A 606 41.91 -0.36 -26.63
N ASP A 607 42.42 0.79 -26.19
CA ASP A 607 43.08 0.99 -24.88
C ASP A 607 42.02 1.31 -23.81
N LEU A 608 41.20 0.32 -23.48
CA LEU A 608 40.09 0.51 -22.55
C LEU A 608 40.51 0.85 -21.11
N GLU A 609 41.78 0.57 -20.73
CA GLU A 609 42.30 0.98 -19.42
C GLU A 609 42.41 2.50 -19.29
N ALA A 610 42.65 3.20 -20.39
CA ALA A 610 42.65 4.67 -20.39
C ALA A 610 41.32 5.31 -19.99
N LEU A 611 40.19 4.58 -20.05
CA LEU A 611 38.89 5.05 -19.58
C LEU A 611 38.86 5.28 -18.07
N TRP A 612 39.63 4.52 -17.31
CA TRP A 612 39.74 4.68 -15.85
C TRP A 612 40.44 5.95 -15.41
N HIS A 613 41.17 6.61 -16.32
CA HIS A 613 41.91 7.85 -16.08
C HIS A 613 41.15 9.09 -16.55
N LEU A 614 39.88 8.98 -16.89
CA LEU A 614 39.04 10.11 -17.33
C LEU A 614 38.52 10.96 -16.15
N PHE A 615 38.62 10.46 -14.91
CA PHE A 615 38.16 11.15 -13.69
C PHE A 615 38.97 10.79 -12.45
#